data_9d9944e6c81652b603eb74292a950cab
#
_entry.id   9d9944e6c81652b603eb74292a950cab
#
_cell.length_a   1.000
_cell.length_b   1.000
_cell.length_c   1.000
_cell.angle_alpha   90.00
_cell.angle_beta   90.00
_cell.angle_gamma   90.00
#
_symmetry.space_group_name_H-M   'P 1'
#
loop_
_entity.id
_entity.type
_entity.pdbx_description
1 polymer ?
#
loop_
_entity_poly.entity_id
_entity_poly.type
_entity_poly.pdbx_seq_one_letter_code
_entity_poly.pdbx_strand_id
1 'polypeptide(L)'
;MITYKKLTLPILFFLLISFSANALELKIPKLGKKGDLKGAKLNFTKIFFESSINYLEAQYHLFNALEMNDEANKTKKSIDFVKDKKNKEGKRLTNAFTTSSENSTAIEGALIKEKSLSAEGKVHYAKSLPYAIKGLILMIELPPEANQLLQTIKADPTAALSMADFIKVLPEIPGYVSSAQKVVTLIVT
;
A
#
# COMPACT_ATOMS: atom_id res chain seq x y z
N MET A 1 -12.57 31.57 36.09
CA MET A 1 -11.25 31.72 35.44
C MET A 1 -10.52 30.40 35.65
N ILE A 2 -10.63 29.49 34.67
CA ILE A 2 -10.10 28.12 34.77
C ILE A 2 -8.90 28.05 33.86
N THR A 3 -7.73 27.94 34.43
CA THR A 3 -6.43 27.87 33.74
C THR A 3 -6.21 26.44 33.18
N TYR A 4 -6.28 26.28 31.90
CA TYR A 4 -5.89 25.01 31.25
C TYR A 4 -4.37 24.85 31.26
N LYS A 5 -3.85 23.96 32.09
CA LYS A 5 -2.47 23.49 32.00
C LYS A 5 -2.28 22.75 30.68
N LYS A 6 -1.45 23.31 29.80
CA LYS A 6 -0.92 22.64 28.62
C LYS A 6 -0.12 21.41 29.07
N LEU A 7 -0.66 20.23 28.85
CA LEU A 7 0.07 18.97 29.00
C LEU A 7 0.95 18.81 27.75
N THR A 8 2.19 19.25 27.88
CA THR A 8 3.24 19.02 26.89
C THR A 8 3.55 17.53 26.82
N LEU A 9 3.40 16.94 25.65
CA LEU A 9 3.68 15.55 25.31
C LEU A 9 5.07 15.45 24.68
N PRO A 10 6.15 15.22 25.43
CA PRO A 10 7.46 14.94 24.86
C PRO A 10 7.98 13.57 25.29
N ILE A 11 7.25 12.47 25.09
CA ILE A 11 7.74 11.13 25.48
C ILE A 11 7.60 10.08 24.34
N LEU A 12 7.07 10.44 23.19
CA LEU A 12 6.89 9.45 22.11
C LEU A 12 7.99 9.47 21.03
N PHE A 13 9.03 10.30 21.20
CA PHE A 13 10.07 10.44 20.17
C PHE A 13 11.31 9.54 20.36
N PHE A 14 11.36 8.78 21.48
CA PHE A 14 12.56 8.00 21.81
C PHE A 14 12.45 6.47 21.58
N LEU A 15 11.30 5.96 21.10
CA LEU A 15 11.11 4.52 20.91
C LEU A 15 11.35 4.04 19.45
N LEU A 16 11.77 4.93 18.56
CA LEU A 16 12.01 4.61 17.13
C LEU A 16 13.47 4.25 16.80
N ILE A 17 14.39 4.19 17.77
CA ILE A 17 15.82 4.01 17.48
C ILE A 17 16.36 2.62 17.90
N SER A 18 15.49 1.70 18.33
CA SER A 18 15.93 0.34 18.70
C SER A 18 15.40 -0.77 17.79
N PHE A 19 14.97 -0.44 16.57
CA PHE A 19 14.88 -1.47 15.55
C PHE A 19 16.30 -1.75 15.07
N SER A 20 16.90 -2.79 15.66
CA SER A 20 18.12 -3.40 15.19
C SER A 20 18.12 -3.43 13.67
N ALA A 21 19.12 -2.80 13.08
CA ALA A 21 19.45 -2.88 11.66
C ALA A 21 19.81 -4.32 11.27
N ASN A 22 18.87 -5.24 11.39
CA ASN A 22 18.83 -6.38 10.50
C ASN A 22 18.39 -5.78 9.18
N ALA A 23 19.38 -5.33 8.41
CA ALA A 23 19.24 -4.98 7.03
C ALA A 23 18.42 -6.11 6.38
N LEU A 24 17.12 -5.86 6.15
CA LEU A 24 16.39 -6.55 5.12
C LEU A 24 17.20 -6.28 3.85
N GLU A 25 18.09 -7.20 3.50
CA GLU A 25 18.65 -7.27 2.15
C GLU A 25 17.45 -7.47 1.21
N LEU A 26 16.78 -6.39 0.89
CA LEU A 26 15.93 -6.32 -0.28
C LEU A 26 16.86 -6.51 -1.46
N LYS A 27 17.06 -7.78 -1.87
CA LYS A 27 17.67 -8.09 -3.17
C LYS A 27 16.72 -7.53 -4.23
N ILE A 28 16.92 -6.25 -4.55
CA ILE A 28 16.27 -5.60 -5.69
C ILE A 28 16.66 -6.43 -6.91
N PRO A 29 15.72 -7.06 -7.60
CA PRO A 29 16.04 -7.76 -8.84
C PRO A 29 16.69 -6.75 -9.79
N LYS A 30 17.91 -7.04 -10.29
CA LYS A 30 18.57 -6.18 -11.28
C LYS A 30 17.61 -5.88 -12.41
N LEU A 31 17.48 -4.58 -12.76
CA LEU A 31 16.67 -4.12 -13.89
C LEU A 31 16.82 -5.07 -15.09
N GLY A 32 15.69 -5.61 -15.56
CA GLY A 32 15.67 -6.47 -16.73
C GLY A 32 16.29 -5.73 -17.93
N LYS A 33 16.91 -6.48 -18.84
CA LYS A 33 17.47 -5.91 -20.07
C LYS A 33 16.35 -5.19 -20.84
N LYS A 34 16.66 -4.00 -21.41
CA LYS A 34 15.75 -3.23 -22.26
C LYS A 34 15.18 -4.15 -23.36
N GLY A 35 13.84 -4.37 -23.35
CA GLY A 35 13.16 -5.28 -24.29
C GLY A 35 12.71 -6.64 -23.69
N ASP A 36 13.05 -6.95 -22.44
CA ASP A 36 12.54 -8.17 -21.77
C ASP A 36 11.20 -7.93 -21.09
N LEU A 37 10.10 -8.14 -21.81
CA LEU A 37 8.73 -8.00 -21.29
C LEU A 37 8.48 -8.94 -20.09
N LYS A 38 8.96 -10.18 -20.16
CA LYS A 38 8.75 -11.17 -19.10
C LYS A 38 9.46 -10.76 -17.80
N GLY A 39 10.70 -10.30 -17.91
CA GLY A 39 11.47 -9.82 -16.77
C GLY A 39 10.88 -8.54 -16.17
N ALA A 40 10.55 -7.55 -17.01
CA ALA A 40 9.93 -6.31 -16.56
C ALA A 40 8.58 -6.56 -15.87
N LYS A 41 7.74 -7.44 -16.45
CA LYS A 41 6.46 -7.84 -15.84
C LYS A 41 6.67 -8.54 -14.50
N LEU A 42 7.61 -9.48 -14.41
CA LEU A 42 7.89 -10.22 -13.17
C LEU A 42 8.36 -9.29 -12.05
N ASN A 43 9.27 -8.35 -12.34
CA ASN A 43 9.76 -7.39 -11.37
C ASN A 43 8.62 -6.52 -10.85
N PHE A 44 7.89 -5.88 -11.75
CA PHE A 44 6.76 -5.05 -11.37
C PHE A 44 5.72 -5.81 -10.53
N THR A 45 5.26 -6.98 -11.01
CA THR A 45 4.19 -7.73 -10.32
C THR A 45 4.61 -8.23 -8.95
N LYS A 46 5.87 -8.63 -8.78
CA LYS A 46 6.39 -9.05 -7.48
C LYS A 46 6.30 -7.92 -6.45
N ILE A 47 6.85 -6.75 -6.79
CA ILE A 47 6.83 -5.58 -5.90
C ILE A 47 5.40 -5.10 -5.67
N PHE A 48 4.60 -5.03 -6.74
CA PHE A 48 3.21 -4.58 -6.66
C PHE A 48 2.36 -5.45 -5.74
N PHE A 49 2.38 -6.77 -5.89
CA PHE A 49 1.57 -7.64 -5.04
C PHE A 49 2.06 -7.65 -3.60
N GLU A 50 3.36 -7.67 -3.35
CA GLU A 50 3.89 -7.63 -1.99
C GLU A 50 3.54 -6.32 -1.30
N SER A 51 3.74 -5.18 -1.96
CA SER A 51 3.41 -3.87 -1.41
C SER A 51 1.91 -3.71 -1.18
N SER A 52 1.08 -4.07 -2.18
CA SER A 52 -0.37 -3.93 -2.11
C SER A 52 -0.99 -4.82 -1.03
N ILE A 53 -0.53 -6.06 -0.87
CA ILE A 53 -1.01 -6.95 0.19
C ILE A 53 -0.70 -6.35 1.57
N ASN A 54 0.52 -5.86 1.80
CA ASN A 54 0.85 -5.21 3.07
C ASN A 54 -0.01 -3.96 3.28
N TYR A 55 -0.21 -3.14 2.26
CA TYR A 55 -1.00 -1.93 2.39
C TYR A 55 -2.49 -2.23 2.62
N LEU A 56 -3.07 -3.24 1.96
CA LEU A 56 -4.43 -3.71 2.23
C LEU A 56 -4.58 -4.26 3.65
N GLU A 57 -3.59 -4.99 4.19
CA GLU A 57 -3.61 -5.43 5.60
C GLU A 57 -3.58 -4.23 6.56
N ALA A 58 -2.79 -3.18 6.26
CA ALA A 58 -2.82 -1.95 7.02
C ALA A 58 -4.21 -1.30 6.99
N GLN A 59 -4.81 -1.17 5.80
CA GLN A 59 -6.14 -0.60 5.62
C GLN A 59 -7.24 -1.42 6.32
N TYR A 60 -7.15 -2.75 6.28
CA TYR A 60 -8.04 -3.63 7.04
C TYR A 60 -8.00 -3.33 8.55
N HIS A 61 -6.81 -3.18 9.10
CA HIS A 61 -6.65 -2.83 10.51
C HIS A 61 -7.11 -1.39 10.80
N LEU A 62 -6.88 -0.44 9.90
CA LEU A 62 -7.36 0.94 10.09
C LEU A 62 -8.88 1.00 10.07
N PHE A 63 -9.56 0.27 9.19
CA PHE A 63 -11.02 0.21 9.20
C PHE A 63 -11.58 -0.39 10.49
N ASN A 64 -10.96 -1.45 11.01
CA ASN A 64 -11.34 -1.96 12.34
C ASN A 64 -11.07 -0.95 13.46
N ALA A 65 -9.96 -0.20 13.38
CA ALA A 65 -9.67 0.86 14.34
C ALA A 65 -10.72 1.98 14.33
N LEU A 66 -11.27 2.28 13.16
CA LEU A 66 -12.29 3.30 12.92
C LEU A 66 -13.73 2.75 13.01
N GLU A 67 -13.90 1.49 13.42
CA GLU A 67 -15.20 0.80 13.54
C GLU A 67 -15.99 0.73 12.22
N MET A 68 -15.29 0.80 11.08
CA MET A 68 -15.83 0.69 9.71
C MET A 68 -15.86 -0.77 9.27
N ASN A 69 -16.73 -1.58 9.87
CA ASN A 69 -16.73 -3.04 9.75
C ASN A 69 -17.03 -3.54 8.33
N ASP A 70 -17.88 -2.84 7.57
CA ASP A 70 -18.21 -3.24 6.20
C ASP A 70 -17.01 -3.06 5.27
N GLU A 71 -16.28 -1.94 5.39
CA GLU A 71 -15.06 -1.66 4.66
C GLU A 71 -13.94 -2.63 5.04
N ALA A 72 -13.81 -2.96 6.33
CA ALA A 72 -12.88 -3.97 6.80
C ALA A 72 -13.16 -5.33 6.16
N ASN A 73 -14.41 -5.78 6.13
CA ASN A 73 -14.81 -7.04 5.52
C ASN A 73 -14.57 -7.06 4.00
N LYS A 74 -14.86 -5.97 3.29
CA LYS A 74 -14.56 -5.84 1.85
C LYS A 74 -13.06 -5.92 1.59
N THR A 75 -12.28 -5.21 2.40
CA THR A 75 -10.82 -5.21 2.31
C THR A 75 -10.25 -6.61 2.56
N LYS A 76 -10.76 -7.34 3.55
CA LYS A 76 -10.36 -8.72 3.81
C LYS A 76 -10.61 -9.64 2.62
N LYS A 77 -11.79 -9.56 2.00
CA LYS A 77 -12.10 -10.31 0.77
C LYS A 77 -11.14 -9.97 -0.38
N SER A 78 -10.78 -8.70 -0.53
CA SER A 78 -9.81 -8.27 -1.53
C SER A 78 -8.41 -8.86 -1.25
N ILE A 79 -7.95 -8.85 0.00
CA ILE A 79 -6.69 -9.48 0.40
C ILE A 79 -6.66 -10.96 0.00
N ASP A 80 -7.72 -11.70 0.32
CA ASP A 80 -7.83 -13.13 0.02
C ASP A 80 -7.85 -13.37 -1.50
N PHE A 81 -8.58 -12.54 -2.26
CA PHE A 81 -8.61 -12.61 -3.73
C PHE A 81 -7.23 -12.33 -4.34
N VAL A 82 -6.50 -11.33 -3.84
CA VAL A 82 -5.17 -10.95 -4.33
C VAL A 82 -4.13 -12.02 -3.97
N LYS A 83 -4.23 -12.67 -2.82
CA LYS A 83 -3.33 -13.76 -2.40
C LYS A 83 -3.56 -15.05 -3.19
N ASP A 84 -4.76 -15.30 -3.67
CA ASP A 84 -5.07 -16.53 -4.41
C ASP A 84 -4.50 -16.50 -5.84
N LYS A 85 -3.41 -17.25 -6.03
CA LYS A 85 -2.72 -17.36 -7.32
C LYS A 85 -3.53 -18.05 -8.42
N LYS A 86 -4.67 -18.67 -8.11
CA LYS A 86 -5.61 -19.22 -9.11
C LYS A 86 -6.33 -18.12 -9.88
N ASN A 87 -6.47 -16.93 -9.28
CA ASN A 87 -7.03 -15.78 -9.97
C ASN A 87 -6.05 -15.23 -11.01
N LYS A 88 -6.59 -14.77 -12.17
CA LYS A 88 -5.78 -14.17 -13.22
C LYS A 88 -5.01 -12.96 -12.68
N GLU A 89 -3.72 -12.89 -13.02
CA GLU A 89 -2.81 -11.87 -12.51
C GLU A 89 -3.29 -10.43 -12.76
N GLY A 90 -3.78 -10.13 -13.97
CA GLY A 90 -4.34 -8.81 -14.30
C GLY A 90 -5.57 -8.46 -13.45
N LYS A 91 -6.46 -9.43 -13.17
CA LYS A 91 -7.60 -9.21 -12.28
C LYS A 91 -7.18 -8.96 -10.83
N ARG A 92 -6.16 -9.68 -10.34
CA ARG A 92 -5.58 -9.46 -9.02
C ARG A 92 -4.97 -8.06 -8.91
N LEU A 93 -4.22 -7.65 -9.94
CA LEU A 93 -3.64 -6.31 -10.05
C LEU A 93 -4.73 -5.23 -9.97
N THR A 94 -5.75 -5.31 -10.83
CA THR A 94 -6.84 -4.33 -10.86
C THR A 94 -7.59 -4.30 -9.53
N ASN A 95 -7.90 -5.47 -8.95
CA ASN A 95 -8.59 -5.54 -7.66
C ASN A 95 -7.77 -4.87 -6.54
N ALA A 96 -6.48 -5.22 -6.41
CA ALA A 96 -5.61 -4.64 -5.39
C ALA A 96 -5.51 -3.11 -5.56
N PHE A 97 -5.30 -2.63 -6.78
CA PHE A 97 -5.20 -1.20 -7.08
C PHE A 97 -6.48 -0.46 -6.75
N THR A 98 -7.63 -0.91 -7.26
CA THR A 98 -8.93 -0.24 -7.07
C THR A 98 -9.31 -0.23 -5.59
N THR A 99 -9.28 -1.41 -4.93
CA THR A 99 -9.65 -1.49 -3.51
C THR A 99 -8.74 -0.63 -2.63
N SER A 100 -7.42 -0.68 -2.83
CA SER A 100 -6.51 0.15 -2.02
C SER A 100 -6.71 1.65 -2.24
N SER A 101 -7.02 2.08 -3.47
CA SER A 101 -7.25 3.49 -3.79
C SER A 101 -8.56 4.00 -3.16
N GLU A 102 -9.64 3.23 -3.27
CA GLU A 102 -10.92 3.54 -2.63
C GLU A 102 -10.79 3.60 -1.11
N ASN A 103 -10.12 2.61 -0.53
CA ASN A 103 -9.84 2.54 0.90
C ASN A 103 -9.04 3.74 1.40
N SER A 104 -8.00 4.17 0.64
CA SER A 104 -7.19 5.33 1.02
C SER A 104 -8.05 6.59 1.17
N THR A 105 -8.95 6.81 0.22
CA THR A 105 -9.89 7.95 0.26
C THR A 105 -10.84 7.87 1.46
N ALA A 106 -11.38 6.68 1.74
CA ALA A 106 -12.28 6.47 2.87
C ALA A 106 -11.57 6.66 4.21
N ILE A 107 -10.36 6.11 4.37
CA ILE A 107 -9.54 6.23 5.59
C ILE A 107 -9.14 7.69 5.82
N GLU A 108 -8.65 8.40 4.79
CA GLU A 108 -8.30 9.82 4.89
C GLU A 108 -9.50 10.64 5.39
N GLY A 109 -10.66 10.44 4.80
CA GLY A 109 -11.89 11.12 5.20
C GLY A 109 -12.36 10.78 6.62
N ALA A 110 -12.12 9.56 7.10
CA ALA A 110 -12.48 9.13 8.45
C ALA A 110 -11.50 9.65 9.50
N LEU A 111 -10.19 9.56 9.26
CA LEU A 111 -9.14 10.03 10.18
C LEU A 111 -9.22 11.53 10.46
N ILE A 112 -9.64 12.34 9.48
CA ILE A 112 -9.81 13.79 9.68
C ILE A 112 -10.99 14.07 10.64
N LYS A 113 -12.00 13.22 10.68
CA LYS A 113 -13.22 13.39 11.48
C LYS A 113 -13.10 12.76 12.87
N GLU A 114 -12.30 11.72 13.01
CA GLU A 114 -12.18 10.94 14.24
C GLU A 114 -11.38 11.72 15.29
N LYS A 115 -11.97 11.84 16.49
CA LYS A 115 -11.33 12.55 17.60
C LYS A 115 -10.65 11.63 18.62
N SER A 116 -11.12 10.38 18.73
CA SER A 116 -10.56 9.41 19.66
C SER A 116 -10.95 7.99 19.28
N LEU A 117 -10.01 7.09 19.34
CA LEU A 117 -10.24 5.66 19.11
C LEU A 117 -10.65 4.96 20.42
N SER A 118 -11.53 3.97 20.31
CA SER A 118 -11.83 3.03 21.41
C SER A 118 -10.59 2.25 21.86
N ALA A 119 -10.65 1.55 22.96
CA ALA A 119 -9.55 0.71 23.43
C ALA A 119 -9.18 -0.38 22.42
N GLU A 120 -10.17 -1.03 21.81
CA GLU A 120 -9.98 -2.02 20.74
C GLU A 120 -9.46 -1.37 19.46
N GLY A 121 -9.99 -0.20 19.10
CA GLY A 121 -9.53 0.59 17.96
C GLY A 121 -8.04 0.93 18.06
N LYS A 122 -7.54 1.29 19.24
CA LYS A 122 -6.10 1.54 19.46
C LYS A 122 -5.24 0.31 19.21
N VAL A 123 -5.73 -0.89 19.55
CA VAL A 123 -5.02 -2.15 19.26
C VAL A 123 -4.94 -2.39 17.75
N HIS A 124 -6.05 -2.20 17.04
CA HIS A 124 -6.08 -2.33 15.58
C HIS A 124 -5.20 -1.26 14.91
N TYR A 125 -5.26 -0.03 15.37
CA TYR A 125 -4.40 1.04 14.88
C TYR A 125 -2.91 0.67 15.02
N ALA A 126 -2.48 0.22 16.19
CA ALA A 126 -1.11 -0.21 16.41
C ALA A 126 -0.70 -1.38 15.49
N LYS A 127 -1.63 -2.32 15.19
CA LYS A 127 -1.39 -3.42 14.24
C LYS A 127 -1.25 -2.92 12.80
N SER A 128 -1.88 -1.81 12.42
CA SER A 128 -1.80 -1.28 11.06
C SER A 128 -0.41 -0.73 10.71
N LEU A 129 0.30 -0.17 11.67
CA LEU A 129 1.54 0.58 11.45
C LEU A 129 2.65 -0.25 10.75
N PRO A 130 3.03 -1.45 11.23
CA PRO A 130 4.08 -2.22 10.58
C PRO A 130 3.73 -2.61 9.14
N TYR A 131 2.47 -2.91 8.86
CA TYR A 131 2.00 -3.20 7.51
C TYR A 131 2.02 -1.95 6.62
N ALA A 132 1.58 -0.80 7.13
CA ALA A 132 1.59 0.47 6.40
C ALA A 132 3.01 0.88 6.01
N ILE A 133 3.94 0.83 6.95
CA ILE A 133 5.35 1.18 6.72
C ILE A 133 5.97 0.21 5.71
N LYS A 134 5.80 -1.10 5.89
CA LYS A 134 6.34 -2.10 4.95
C LYS A 134 5.74 -1.95 3.56
N GLY A 135 4.43 -1.76 3.45
CA GLY A 135 3.75 -1.53 2.19
C GLY A 135 4.29 -0.31 1.47
N LEU A 136 4.43 0.83 2.19
CA LEU A 136 4.93 2.07 1.61
C LEU A 136 6.39 1.97 1.14
N ILE A 137 7.27 1.35 1.93
CA ILE A 137 8.69 1.14 1.53
C ILE A 137 8.77 0.42 0.19
N LEU A 138 7.96 -0.63 -0.01
CA LEU A 138 7.92 -1.35 -1.27
C LEU A 138 7.26 -0.54 -2.39
N MET A 139 6.23 0.25 -2.08
CA MET A 139 5.53 1.08 -3.07
C MET A 139 6.43 2.15 -3.70
N ILE A 140 7.41 2.67 -2.98
CA ILE A 140 8.35 3.68 -3.51
C ILE A 140 9.12 3.15 -4.72
N GLU A 141 9.32 1.83 -4.81
CA GLU A 141 9.98 1.17 -5.93
C GLU A 141 9.06 0.97 -7.17
N LEU A 142 7.75 1.16 -7.03
CA LEU A 142 6.80 0.88 -8.11
C LEU A 142 6.87 1.84 -9.31
N PRO A 143 7.03 3.17 -9.15
CA PRO A 143 7.01 4.09 -10.29
C PRO A 143 8.07 3.79 -11.37
N PRO A 144 9.35 3.54 -11.05
CA PRO A 144 10.33 3.17 -12.07
C PRO A 144 10.02 1.83 -12.74
N GLU A 145 9.58 0.83 -11.99
CA GLU A 145 9.21 -0.49 -12.53
C GLU A 145 7.97 -0.41 -13.43
N ALA A 146 6.96 0.37 -13.03
CA ALA A 146 5.77 0.62 -13.83
C ALA A 146 6.11 1.31 -15.18
N ASN A 147 6.97 2.33 -15.11
CA ASN A 147 7.42 3.04 -16.31
C ASN A 147 8.21 2.12 -17.24
N GLN A 148 9.14 1.30 -16.69
CA GLN A 148 9.89 0.34 -17.48
C GLN A 148 8.97 -0.67 -18.17
N LEU A 149 8.02 -1.26 -17.45
CA LEU A 149 7.05 -2.20 -18.01
C LEU A 149 6.20 -1.53 -19.10
N LEU A 150 5.71 -0.32 -18.85
CA LEU A 150 4.91 0.43 -19.83
C LEU A 150 5.69 0.72 -21.14
N GLN A 151 6.97 1.11 -21.03
CA GLN A 151 7.82 1.33 -22.21
C GLN A 151 8.07 0.02 -22.96
N THR A 152 8.26 -1.08 -22.24
CA THR A 152 8.45 -2.40 -22.87
C THR A 152 7.19 -2.87 -23.61
N ILE A 153 6.01 -2.65 -23.05
CA ILE A 153 4.72 -2.95 -23.70
C ILE A 153 4.54 -2.08 -24.96
N LYS A 154 4.87 -0.78 -24.89
CA LYS A 154 4.77 0.13 -26.05
C LYS A 154 5.71 -0.25 -27.18
N ALA A 155 6.85 -0.85 -26.89
CA ALA A 155 7.81 -1.32 -27.89
C ALA A 155 7.38 -2.64 -28.55
N ASP A 156 6.40 -3.36 -28.01
CA ASP A 156 5.84 -4.61 -28.56
C ASP A 156 4.31 -4.51 -28.65
N PRO A 157 3.76 -4.11 -29.81
CA PRO A 157 2.31 -3.98 -30.03
C PRO A 157 1.53 -5.28 -29.78
N THR A 158 2.17 -6.45 -29.96
CA THR A 158 1.50 -7.74 -29.73
C THR A 158 1.30 -8.01 -28.23
N ALA A 159 2.19 -7.50 -27.41
CA ALA A 159 2.09 -7.58 -25.95
C ALA A 159 0.91 -6.78 -25.42
N ALA A 160 0.54 -5.67 -26.05
CA ALA A 160 -0.52 -4.77 -25.57
C ALA A 160 -1.86 -5.48 -25.38
N LEU A 161 -2.23 -6.41 -26.26
CA LEU A 161 -3.48 -7.17 -26.16
C LEU A 161 -3.52 -8.08 -24.92
N SER A 162 -2.40 -8.72 -24.59
CA SER A 162 -2.31 -9.61 -23.43
C SER A 162 -2.11 -8.88 -22.09
N MET A 163 -1.77 -7.58 -22.16
CA MET A 163 -1.43 -6.74 -21.02
C MET A 163 -2.45 -5.62 -20.74
N ALA A 164 -3.69 -5.76 -21.26
CA ALA A 164 -4.71 -4.72 -21.17
C ALA A 164 -4.99 -4.24 -19.72
N ASP A 165 -5.04 -5.15 -18.74
CA ASP A 165 -5.25 -4.80 -17.34
C ASP A 165 -4.05 -4.01 -16.78
N PHE A 166 -2.83 -4.33 -17.20
CA PHE A 166 -1.62 -3.61 -16.83
C PHE A 166 -1.59 -2.20 -17.41
N ILE A 167 -1.90 -2.06 -18.70
CA ILE A 167 -1.92 -0.75 -19.38
C ILE A 167 -2.85 0.23 -18.68
N LYS A 168 -3.95 -0.24 -18.10
CA LYS A 168 -4.88 0.61 -17.33
C LYS A 168 -4.32 1.07 -16.00
N VAL A 169 -3.55 0.22 -15.31
CA VAL A 169 -3.06 0.50 -13.95
C VAL A 169 -1.70 1.19 -13.94
N LEU A 170 -0.80 0.83 -14.86
CA LEU A 170 0.58 1.35 -14.84
C LEU A 170 0.70 2.87 -14.85
N PRO A 171 -0.08 3.65 -15.62
CA PRO A 171 -0.01 5.12 -15.58
C PRO A 171 -0.46 5.73 -14.25
N GLU A 172 -1.30 5.01 -13.51
CA GLU A 172 -1.88 5.49 -12.25
C GLU A 172 -1.00 5.19 -11.02
N ILE A 173 0.07 4.41 -11.19
CA ILE A 173 0.96 4.00 -10.09
C ILE A 173 1.54 5.20 -9.32
N PRO A 174 1.99 6.30 -9.94
CA PRO A 174 2.50 7.44 -9.17
C PRO A 174 1.43 8.06 -8.25
N GLY A 175 0.19 8.19 -8.73
CA GLY A 175 -0.95 8.66 -7.94
C GLY A 175 -1.29 7.70 -6.79
N TYR A 176 -1.26 6.40 -7.05
CA TYR A 176 -1.46 5.35 -6.06
C TYR A 176 -0.44 5.44 -4.90
N VAL A 177 0.84 5.57 -5.24
CA VAL A 177 1.91 5.72 -4.23
C VAL A 177 1.73 7.01 -3.44
N SER A 178 1.40 8.13 -4.10
CA SER A 178 1.15 9.42 -3.42
C SER A 178 -0.02 9.33 -2.44
N SER A 179 -1.11 8.64 -2.81
CA SER A 179 -2.26 8.42 -1.92
C SER A 179 -1.88 7.58 -0.71
N ALA A 180 -1.11 6.50 -0.91
CA ALA A 180 -0.61 5.69 0.19
C ALA A 180 0.29 6.50 1.14
N GLN A 181 1.19 7.33 0.61
CA GLN A 181 2.04 8.22 1.40
C GLN A 181 1.23 9.17 2.29
N LYS A 182 0.15 9.76 1.77
CA LYS A 182 -0.73 10.64 2.57
C LYS A 182 -1.34 9.89 3.74
N VAL A 183 -1.93 8.71 3.51
CA VAL A 183 -2.53 7.91 4.58
C VAL A 183 -1.48 7.52 5.61
N VAL A 184 -0.30 7.03 5.18
CA VAL A 184 0.78 6.65 6.11
C VAL A 184 1.25 7.86 6.92
N THR A 185 1.37 9.04 6.30
CA THR A 185 1.72 10.27 7.03
C THR A 185 0.68 10.58 8.10
N LEU A 186 -0.62 10.50 7.79
CA LEU A 186 -1.69 10.78 8.75
C LEU A 186 -1.70 9.84 9.95
N ILE A 187 -1.25 8.59 9.78
CA ILE A 187 -1.23 7.60 10.87
C ILE A 187 0.07 7.58 11.68
N VAL A 188 1.13 8.26 11.25
CA VAL A 188 2.41 8.31 11.99
C VAL A 188 2.67 9.67 12.65
N THR A 189 1.86 10.69 12.35
CA THR A 189 1.93 12.04 12.93
C THR A 189 0.91 12.22 14.05
#